data_74b85b8765e35cf34f9cd32c6acd5d4d
#
_entry.id   74b85b8765e35cf34f9cd32c6acd5d4d
#
_cell.length_a   1.000
_cell.length_b   1.000
_cell.length_c   1.000
_cell.angle_alpha   90.00
_cell.angle_beta   90.00
_cell.angle_gamma   90.00
#
_symmetry.space_group_name_H-M   'P 1'
#
loop_
_entity.id
_entity.type
_entity.pdbx_description
1 polymer ?
#
loop_
_entity_poly.entity_id
_entity_poly.type
_entity_poly.pdbx_seq_one_letter_code
_entity_poly.pdbx_strand_id
1 'polypeptide(L)'
;MVSSLAAVLALTAGLSLATEADSGQGNTIGALTATVLSGVVLAALVTASINIWQARRKSKEEERNRLSAAFAEAFAAYSAYNEMPFAIRRRRRDQAVEERFRLSEALREIQARLAYHEAWTAVESEEVGKAYAELLQQMRRTSGVAMHDAWLAAANRSDVAMNIPFSVVDLRSLKPYEQAYLEAVRTHLALLTPWRRS
;
A
#
# COMPACT_ATOMS: atom_id res chain seq x y z
N MET A 1 -7.85 -11.92 17.97
CA MET A 1 -9.30 -11.85 17.62
C MET A 1 -10.15 -12.89 18.37
N VAL A 2 -9.77 -13.33 19.56
CA VAL A 2 -10.48 -14.39 20.30
C VAL A 2 -11.10 -13.90 21.62
N SER A 3 -10.77 -12.67 22.06
CA SER A 3 -11.25 -12.15 23.37
C SER A 3 -12.61 -11.47 23.36
N SER A 4 -13.20 -11.15 22.18
CA SER A 4 -14.50 -10.45 22.12
C SER A 4 -15.73 -11.38 22.15
N LEU A 5 -15.55 -12.66 21.85
CA LEU A 5 -16.67 -13.62 21.87
C LEU A 5 -17.03 -14.10 23.29
N ALA A 6 -16.06 -14.06 24.21
CA ALA A 6 -16.28 -14.48 25.60
C ALA A 6 -17.15 -13.51 26.40
N ALA A 7 -17.12 -12.21 26.08
CA ALA A 7 -17.91 -11.19 26.78
C ALA A 7 -19.41 -11.22 26.44
N VAL A 8 -19.76 -11.68 25.24
CA VAL A 8 -21.17 -11.77 24.82
C VAL A 8 -21.86 -13.00 25.40
N LEU A 9 -21.13 -14.09 25.65
CA LEU A 9 -21.66 -15.32 26.25
C LEU A 9 -21.87 -15.20 27.78
N ALA A 10 -21.11 -14.34 28.46
CA ALA A 10 -21.29 -14.13 29.91
C ALA A 10 -22.56 -13.33 30.26
N LEU A 11 -23.08 -12.51 29.34
CA LEU A 11 -24.31 -11.72 29.58
C LEU A 11 -25.57 -12.56 29.38
N THR A 12 -25.53 -13.69 28.65
CA THR A 12 -26.70 -14.54 28.44
C THR A 12 -26.91 -15.57 29.56
N ALA A 13 -25.87 -15.90 30.33
CA ALA A 13 -25.94 -16.86 31.42
C ALA A 13 -26.48 -16.25 32.73
N GLY A 14 -26.49 -14.91 32.88
CA GLY A 14 -27.02 -14.21 34.07
C GLY A 14 -28.54 -14.03 34.08
N LEU A 15 -29.23 -14.34 32.98
CA LEU A 15 -30.67 -14.02 32.85
C LEU A 15 -31.59 -15.20 33.18
N SER A 16 -31.06 -16.38 33.58
CA SER A 16 -31.84 -17.60 33.75
C SER A 16 -32.14 -17.96 35.21
N LEU A 17 -31.82 -17.15 36.19
CA LEU A 17 -31.95 -17.48 37.64
C LEU A 17 -32.90 -16.59 38.44
N ALA A 18 -33.82 -15.86 37.80
CA ALA A 18 -34.78 -15.02 38.51
C ALA A 18 -36.23 -15.25 38.10
N THR A 19 -36.67 -16.53 38.05
CA THR A 19 -38.09 -16.85 37.85
C THR A 19 -38.52 -17.96 38.78
N GLU A 20 -38.49 -17.69 40.09
CA GLU A 20 -39.32 -18.38 41.09
C GLU A 20 -39.38 -17.52 42.35
N ALA A 21 -40.49 -16.95 42.56
CA ALA A 21 -41.20 -16.64 43.76
C ALA A 21 -41.92 -15.29 43.69
N ASP A 22 -43.15 -15.41 43.83
CA ASP A 22 -44.14 -14.58 44.56
C ASP A 22 -45.29 -14.06 43.72
N SER A 23 -46.40 -14.76 43.91
CA SER A 23 -47.75 -14.36 43.51
C SER A 23 -48.31 -13.33 44.50
N GLY A 24 -48.32 -12.06 44.09
CA GLY A 24 -49.13 -11.09 44.83
C GLY A 24 -48.56 -9.68 44.87
N GLN A 25 -49.16 -8.80 44.10
CA GLN A 25 -49.04 -7.35 44.11
C GLN A 25 -48.07 -6.72 43.07
N GLY A 26 -48.68 -6.10 42.10
CA GLY A 26 -48.03 -4.98 41.41
C GLY A 26 -47.71 -5.17 39.92
N ASN A 27 -48.75 -5.12 39.09
CA ASN A 27 -48.62 -5.08 37.61
C ASN A 27 -47.83 -3.86 37.07
N THR A 28 -47.38 -2.96 37.93
CA THR A 28 -46.61 -1.75 37.59
C THR A 28 -45.09 -1.97 37.64
N ILE A 29 -44.59 -2.86 38.50
CA ILE A 29 -43.15 -3.12 38.61
C ILE A 29 -42.66 -3.97 37.42
N GLY A 30 -43.44 -4.92 36.93
CA GLY A 30 -43.14 -5.73 35.78
C GLY A 30 -43.02 -4.93 34.46
N ALA A 31 -43.86 -3.89 34.30
CA ALA A 31 -43.80 -3.04 33.11
C ALA A 31 -42.57 -2.12 33.12
N LEU A 32 -42.14 -1.62 34.25
CA LEU A 32 -40.95 -0.77 34.38
C LEU A 32 -39.64 -1.57 34.15
N THR A 33 -39.58 -2.79 34.69
CA THR A 33 -38.40 -3.65 34.47
C THR A 33 -38.28 -4.13 33.02
N ALA A 34 -39.37 -4.44 32.33
CA ALA A 34 -39.38 -4.79 30.92
C ALA A 34 -38.93 -3.62 30.00
N THR A 35 -39.36 -2.39 30.35
CA THR A 35 -39.00 -1.18 29.59
C THR A 35 -37.51 -0.80 29.78
N VAL A 36 -36.98 -0.97 30.98
CA VAL A 36 -35.55 -0.70 31.26
C VAL A 36 -34.67 -1.73 30.60
N LEU A 37 -35.03 -3.03 30.62
CA LEU A 37 -34.31 -4.10 29.95
C LEU A 37 -34.30 -3.89 28.43
N SER A 38 -35.40 -3.46 27.82
CA SER A 38 -35.43 -3.19 26.35
C SER A 38 -34.56 -2.00 25.97
N GLY A 39 -34.49 -0.94 26.80
CA GLY A 39 -33.64 0.21 26.59
C GLY A 39 -32.13 -0.13 26.66
N VAL A 40 -31.73 -0.96 27.63
CA VAL A 40 -30.33 -1.41 27.76
C VAL A 40 -29.90 -2.30 26.59
N VAL A 41 -30.75 -3.20 26.14
CA VAL A 41 -30.48 -4.06 24.97
C VAL A 41 -30.34 -3.24 23.69
N LEU A 42 -31.22 -2.26 23.48
CA LEU A 42 -31.14 -1.36 22.34
C LEU A 42 -29.85 -0.52 22.37
N ALA A 43 -29.49 0.03 23.53
CA ALA A 43 -28.23 0.78 23.68
C ALA A 43 -27.01 -0.09 23.43
N ALA A 44 -27.00 -1.33 23.91
CA ALA A 44 -25.91 -2.29 23.63
C ALA A 44 -25.78 -2.64 22.15
N LEU A 45 -26.91 -2.84 21.43
CA LEU A 45 -26.92 -3.10 19.98
C LEU A 45 -26.41 -1.90 19.18
N VAL A 46 -26.82 -0.67 19.54
CA VAL A 46 -26.31 0.55 18.90
C VAL A 46 -24.81 0.70 19.13
N THR A 47 -24.34 0.52 20.37
CA THR A 47 -22.91 0.59 20.69
C THR A 47 -22.11 -0.47 19.94
N ALA A 48 -22.59 -1.72 19.89
CA ALA A 48 -21.95 -2.79 19.13
C ALA A 48 -21.87 -2.47 17.63
N SER A 49 -22.95 -1.93 17.05
CA SER A 49 -23.02 -1.53 15.66
C SER A 49 -22.01 -0.41 15.33
N ILE A 50 -21.91 0.60 16.20
CA ILE A 50 -20.93 1.69 16.07
C ILE A 50 -19.51 1.15 16.15
N ASN A 51 -19.22 0.27 17.12
CA ASN A 51 -17.90 -0.32 17.29
C ASN A 51 -17.49 -1.18 16.08
N ILE A 52 -18.39 -1.99 15.55
CA ILE A 52 -18.18 -2.78 14.34
C ILE A 52 -17.93 -1.87 13.13
N TRP A 53 -18.72 -0.82 12.98
CA TRP A 53 -18.56 0.15 11.91
C TRP A 53 -17.21 0.89 11.99
N GLN A 54 -16.80 1.35 13.17
CA GLN A 54 -15.51 1.99 13.41
C GLN A 54 -14.34 1.03 13.16
N ALA A 55 -14.44 -0.23 13.61
CA ALA A 55 -13.42 -1.25 13.37
C ALA A 55 -13.24 -1.53 11.87
N ARG A 56 -14.35 -1.66 11.12
CA ARG A 56 -14.31 -1.85 9.65
C ARG A 56 -13.71 -0.65 8.93
N ARG A 57 -14.05 0.57 9.37
CA ARG A 57 -13.49 1.80 8.80
C ARG A 57 -11.98 1.88 9.03
N LYS A 58 -11.51 1.63 10.25
CA LYS A 58 -10.10 1.61 10.60
C LYS A 58 -9.34 0.56 9.80
N SER A 59 -9.87 -0.65 9.67
CA SER A 59 -9.28 -1.72 8.88
C SER A 59 -9.10 -1.32 7.40
N LYS A 60 -10.07 -0.65 6.79
CA LYS A 60 -9.96 -0.15 5.41
C LYS A 60 -8.92 0.97 5.25
N GLU A 61 -8.82 1.87 6.24
CA GLU A 61 -7.81 2.94 6.25
C GLU A 61 -6.40 2.35 6.39
N GLU A 62 -6.21 1.36 7.27
CA GLU A 62 -4.94 0.65 7.44
C GLU A 62 -4.54 -0.10 6.15
N GLU A 63 -5.49 -0.79 5.52
CA GLU A 63 -5.26 -1.48 4.25
C GLU A 63 -4.90 -0.52 3.13
N ARG A 64 -5.64 0.58 2.98
CA ARG A 64 -5.33 1.63 2.00
C ARG A 64 -3.93 2.20 2.19
N ASN A 65 -3.52 2.45 3.45
CA ASN A 65 -2.19 2.98 3.76
C ASN A 65 -1.10 1.95 3.43
N ARG A 66 -1.33 0.68 3.75
CA ARG A 66 -0.42 -0.43 3.40
C ARG A 66 -0.21 -0.52 1.89
N LEU A 67 -1.30 -0.52 1.12
CA LEU A 67 -1.25 -0.59 -0.34
C LEU A 67 -0.60 0.65 -0.96
N SER A 68 -0.93 1.84 -0.45
CA SER A 68 -0.31 3.09 -0.90
C SER A 68 1.21 3.08 -0.72
N ALA A 69 1.70 2.58 0.42
CA ALA A 69 3.13 2.43 0.67
C ALA A 69 3.78 1.43 -0.30
N ALA A 70 3.16 0.27 -0.52
CA ALA A 70 3.68 -0.76 -1.41
C ALA A 70 3.73 -0.29 -2.89
N PHE A 71 2.70 0.43 -3.37
CA PHE A 71 2.73 1.04 -4.71
C PHE A 71 3.78 2.15 -4.84
N ALA A 72 4.02 2.92 -3.77
CA ALA A 72 5.09 3.92 -3.75
C ALA A 72 6.48 3.27 -3.80
N GLU A 73 6.68 2.13 -3.12
CA GLU A 73 7.91 1.34 -3.20
C GLU A 73 8.14 0.75 -4.59
N ALA A 74 7.08 0.28 -5.27
CA ALA A 74 7.14 -0.16 -6.65
C ALA A 74 7.61 0.97 -7.58
N PHE A 75 7.05 2.17 -7.42
CA PHE A 75 7.48 3.35 -8.17
C PHE A 75 8.91 3.79 -7.83
N ALA A 76 9.33 3.66 -6.58
CA ALA A 76 10.71 3.95 -6.17
C ALA A 76 11.72 2.98 -6.81
N ALA A 77 11.39 1.69 -6.94
CA ALA A 77 12.23 0.73 -7.66
C ALA A 77 12.36 1.08 -9.16
N TYR A 78 11.26 1.50 -9.80
CA TYR A 78 11.26 2.04 -11.16
C TYR A 78 12.16 3.27 -11.28
N SER A 79 12.03 4.24 -10.36
CA SER A 79 12.86 5.47 -10.36
C SER A 79 14.34 5.17 -10.17
N ALA A 80 14.68 4.21 -9.30
CA ALA A 80 16.06 3.77 -9.08
C ALA A 80 16.69 3.18 -10.36
N TYR A 81 15.92 2.45 -11.18
CA TYR A 81 16.41 1.95 -12.46
C TYR A 81 16.71 3.08 -13.46
N ASN A 82 15.86 4.12 -13.50
CA ASN A 82 16.05 5.29 -14.37
C ASN A 82 17.25 6.16 -13.97
N GLU A 83 17.71 6.07 -12.72
CA GLU A 83 18.94 6.74 -12.26
C GLU A 83 20.22 6.02 -12.68
N MET A 84 20.14 4.74 -13.09
CA MET A 84 21.33 3.94 -13.45
C MET A 84 22.14 4.52 -14.62
N PRO A 85 21.55 5.03 -15.72
CA PRO A 85 22.34 5.66 -16.79
C PRO A 85 23.19 6.85 -16.29
N PHE A 86 22.64 7.64 -15.35
CA PHE A 86 23.37 8.75 -14.75
C PHE A 86 24.47 8.25 -13.79
N ALA A 87 24.18 7.23 -12.98
CA ALA A 87 25.16 6.61 -12.09
C ALA A 87 26.35 6.03 -12.90
N ILE A 88 26.07 5.37 -14.03
CA ILE A 88 27.10 4.82 -14.92
C ILE A 88 27.92 5.95 -15.53
N ARG A 89 27.32 7.06 -15.95
CA ARG A 89 28.05 8.22 -16.49
C ARG A 89 28.91 8.92 -15.43
N ARG A 90 28.55 8.86 -14.14
CA ARG A 90 29.34 9.43 -13.02
C ARG A 90 30.52 8.55 -12.61
N ARG A 91 30.71 7.35 -13.19
CA ARG A 91 31.78 6.44 -12.79
C ARG A 91 33.17 7.08 -12.91
N ARG A 92 34.01 6.77 -11.96
CA ARG A 92 35.40 7.28 -11.89
C ARG A 92 36.31 6.40 -12.76
N ARG A 93 37.29 7.05 -13.40
CA ARG A 93 38.25 6.37 -14.23
C ARG A 93 39.32 5.63 -13.42
N ASP A 94 39.74 6.20 -12.30
CA ASP A 94 40.80 5.67 -11.43
C ASP A 94 40.38 4.39 -10.68
N GLN A 95 39.08 4.09 -10.60
CA GLN A 95 38.49 2.93 -9.93
C GLN A 95 37.58 2.15 -10.89
N ALA A 96 37.98 1.96 -12.13
CA ALA A 96 37.10 1.46 -13.18
C ALA A 96 36.55 0.03 -12.91
N VAL A 97 37.34 -0.84 -12.29
CA VAL A 97 36.95 -2.22 -11.98
C VAL A 97 35.95 -2.24 -10.82
N GLU A 98 36.27 -1.56 -9.74
CA GLU A 98 35.44 -1.44 -8.53
C GLU A 98 34.10 -0.77 -8.86
N GLU A 99 34.11 0.30 -9.65
CA GLU A 99 32.91 0.99 -10.10
C GLU A 99 32.02 0.10 -10.96
N ARG A 100 32.62 -0.70 -11.85
CA ARG A 100 31.86 -1.66 -12.67
C ARG A 100 31.20 -2.71 -11.81
N PHE A 101 31.91 -3.28 -10.84
CA PHE A 101 31.36 -4.26 -9.91
C PHE A 101 30.23 -3.67 -9.09
N ARG A 102 30.46 -2.52 -8.44
CA ARG A 102 29.48 -1.82 -7.61
C ARG A 102 28.19 -1.48 -8.38
N LEU A 103 28.32 -0.94 -9.60
CA LEU A 103 27.15 -0.57 -10.42
C LEU A 103 26.41 -1.82 -10.94
N SER A 104 27.11 -2.91 -11.21
CA SER A 104 26.48 -4.17 -11.63
C SER A 104 25.68 -4.80 -10.48
N GLU A 105 26.22 -4.78 -9.26
CA GLU A 105 25.51 -5.26 -8.06
C GLU A 105 24.28 -4.38 -7.76
N ALA A 106 24.42 -3.06 -7.83
CA ALA A 106 23.30 -2.13 -7.64
C ALA A 106 22.18 -2.38 -8.68
N LEU A 107 22.53 -2.59 -9.94
CA LEU A 107 21.57 -2.92 -11.00
C LEU A 107 20.87 -4.26 -10.72
N ARG A 108 21.60 -5.29 -10.30
CA ARG A 108 21.05 -6.60 -9.95
C ARG A 108 20.02 -6.48 -8.80
N GLU A 109 20.33 -5.70 -7.78
CA GLU A 109 19.43 -5.47 -6.65
C GLU A 109 18.16 -4.73 -7.08
N ILE A 110 18.30 -3.68 -7.91
CA ILE A 110 17.15 -2.95 -8.47
C ILE A 110 16.27 -3.88 -9.31
N GLN A 111 16.87 -4.73 -10.15
CA GLN A 111 16.12 -5.69 -10.98
C GLN A 111 15.35 -6.71 -10.13
N ALA A 112 15.94 -7.20 -9.03
CA ALA A 112 15.24 -8.10 -8.11
C ALA A 112 14.03 -7.42 -7.46
N ARG A 113 14.16 -6.15 -7.04
CA ARG A 113 13.06 -5.36 -6.50
C ARG A 113 11.96 -5.12 -7.56
N LEU A 114 12.33 -4.78 -8.78
CA LEU A 114 11.38 -4.61 -9.88
C LEU A 114 10.59 -5.89 -10.15
N ALA A 115 11.25 -7.06 -10.20
CA ALA A 115 10.59 -8.35 -10.39
C ALA A 115 9.63 -8.68 -9.24
N TYR A 116 10.03 -8.40 -8.01
CA TYR A 116 9.15 -8.55 -6.84
C TYR A 116 7.88 -7.70 -6.97
N HIS A 117 8.03 -6.41 -7.27
CA HIS A 117 6.90 -5.50 -7.37
C HIS A 117 6.04 -5.78 -8.62
N GLU A 118 6.61 -6.26 -9.72
CA GLU A 118 5.87 -6.67 -10.92
C GLU A 118 4.93 -7.85 -10.58
N ALA A 119 5.43 -8.86 -9.88
CA ALA A 119 4.62 -9.99 -9.43
C ALA A 119 3.57 -9.57 -8.39
N TRP A 120 3.97 -8.76 -7.41
CA TRP A 120 3.08 -8.32 -6.35
C TRP A 120 1.92 -7.45 -6.87
N THR A 121 2.19 -6.46 -7.74
CA THR A 121 1.15 -5.59 -8.31
C THR A 121 0.16 -6.38 -9.16
N ALA A 122 0.61 -7.39 -9.89
CA ALA A 122 -0.25 -8.25 -10.69
C ALA A 122 -1.21 -9.10 -9.84
N VAL A 123 -0.77 -9.52 -8.64
CA VAL A 123 -1.62 -10.27 -7.70
C VAL A 123 -2.62 -9.35 -7.00
N GLU A 124 -2.20 -8.11 -6.66
CA GLU A 124 -3.04 -7.16 -5.93
C GLU A 124 -4.18 -6.58 -6.79
N SER A 125 -3.89 -6.22 -8.05
CA SER A 125 -4.86 -5.64 -8.98
C SER A 125 -4.42 -5.86 -10.42
N GLU A 126 -5.31 -6.40 -11.25
CA GLU A 126 -5.05 -6.65 -12.67
C GLU A 126 -4.73 -5.34 -13.41
N GLU A 127 -5.48 -4.27 -13.17
CA GLU A 127 -5.28 -2.97 -13.82
C GLU A 127 -3.96 -2.33 -13.42
N VAL A 128 -3.64 -2.33 -12.13
CA VAL A 128 -2.36 -1.77 -11.63
C VAL A 128 -1.19 -2.62 -12.12
N GLY A 129 -1.31 -3.94 -12.06
CA GLY A 129 -0.29 -4.88 -12.54
C GLY A 129 0.02 -4.69 -14.02
N LYS A 130 -1.02 -4.57 -14.87
CA LYS A 130 -0.87 -4.30 -16.30
C LYS A 130 -0.17 -2.95 -16.55
N ALA A 131 -0.63 -1.88 -15.91
CA ALA A 131 -0.04 -0.56 -16.07
C ALA A 131 1.43 -0.53 -15.59
N TYR A 132 1.76 -1.25 -14.52
CA TYR A 132 3.14 -1.37 -14.04
C TYR A 132 4.02 -2.18 -15.00
N ALA A 133 3.53 -3.30 -15.53
CA ALA A 133 4.26 -4.12 -16.49
C ALA A 133 4.56 -3.34 -17.79
N GLU A 134 3.60 -2.56 -18.30
CA GLU A 134 3.79 -1.68 -19.46
C GLU A 134 4.84 -0.59 -19.18
N LEU A 135 4.78 0.04 -17.99
CA LEU A 135 5.79 1.00 -17.52
C LEU A 135 7.19 0.37 -17.48
N LEU A 136 7.34 -0.82 -16.91
CA LEU A 136 8.60 -1.53 -16.84
C LEU A 136 9.12 -1.93 -18.22
N GLN A 137 8.24 -2.38 -19.12
CA GLN A 137 8.63 -2.73 -20.48
C GLN A 137 9.22 -1.52 -21.22
N GLN A 138 8.54 -0.37 -21.13
CA GLN A 138 9.03 0.84 -21.78
C GLN A 138 10.31 1.37 -21.11
N MET A 139 10.39 1.31 -19.79
CA MET A 139 11.60 1.66 -19.03
C MET A 139 12.80 0.81 -19.47
N ARG A 140 12.64 -0.52 -19.57
CA ARG A 140 13.72 -1.42 -20.02
C ARG A 140 14.23 -1.06 -21.41
N ARG A 141 13.32 -0.66 -22.33
CA ARG A 141 13.69 -0.20 -23.69
C ARG A 141 14.46 1.13 -23.64
N THR A 142 13.91 2.15 -22.94
CA THR A 142 14.48 3.51 -22.92
C THR A 142 15.74 3.58 -22.09
N SER A 143 15.67 3.19 -20.82
CA SER A 143 16.82 3.28 -19.89
C SER A 143 17.87 2.23 -20.16
N GLY A 144 17.50 1.06 -20.76
CA GLY A 144 18.45 0.05 -21.20
C GLY A 144 19.39 0.57 -22.29
N VAL A 145 18.85 1.24 -23.31
CA VAL A 145 19.66 1.90 -24.35
C VAL A 145 20.51 3.01 -23.72
N ALA A 146 19.94 3.85 -22.87
CA ALA A 146 20.68 4.92 -22.18
C ALA A 146 21.82 4.40 -21.29
N MET A 147 21.65 3.25 -20.63
CA MET A 147 22.72 2.58 -19.88
C MET A 147 23.83 2.06 -20.81
N HIS A 148 23.46 1.46 -21.93
CA HIS A 148 24.44 1.03 -22.93
C HIS A 148 25.30 2.20 -23.40
N ASP A 149 24.68 3.32 -23.79
CA ASP A 149 25.39 4.53 -24.23
C ASP A 149 26.22 5.14 -23.10
N ALA A 150 25.75 5.06 -21.86
CA ALA A 150 26.50 5.50 -20.70
C ALA A 150 27.78 4.67 -20.48
N TRP A 151 27.75 3.37 -20.75
CA TRP A 151 28.95 2.50 -20.69
C TRP A 151 29.96 2.79 -21.82
N LEU A 152 29.48 3.17 -22.99
CA LEU A 152 30.36 3.56 -24.13
C LEU A 152 31.02 4.93 -23.90
N ALA A 153 30.37 5.81 -23.12
CA ALA A 153 30.96 7.12 -22.80
C ALA A 153 32.22 6.96 -21.95
N ALA A 154 33.15 7.91 -22.10
CA ALA A 154 34.39 7.91 -21.31
C ALA A 154 34.08 8.08 -19.81
N ALA A 155 34.81 7.34 -18.96
CA ALA A 155 34.74 7.52 -17.51
C ALA A 155 35.36 8.87 -17.09
N ASN A 156 34.82 9.47 -16.04
CA ASN A 156 35.20 10.80 -15.57
C ASN A 156 36.58 10.81 -14.91
N ARG A 157 37.35 11.89 -15.20
CA ARG A 157 38.68 12.10 -14.65
C ARG A 157 38.71 13.15 -13.53
N SER A 158 37.63 13.93 -13.42
CA SER A 158 37.52 15.01 -12.43
C SER A 158 36.15 15.04 -11.77
N ASP A 159 36.08 15.60 -10.60
CA ASP A 159 34.86 15.78 -9.83
C ASP A 159 33.83 16.63 -10.59
N VAL A 160 34.27 17.72 -11.22
CA VAL A 160 33.40 18.60 -12.01
C VAL A 160 32.71 17.88 -13.13
N ALA A 161 33.34 16.88 -13.78
CA ALA A 161 32.78 16.11 -14.86
C ALA A 161 31.68 15.13 -14.38
N MET A 162 31.50 14.93 -13.07
CA MET A 162 30.42 14.11 -12.50
C MET A 162 29.08 14.84 -12.48
N ASN A 163 29.04 16.15 -12.70
CA ASN A 163 27.82 16.92 -12.83
C ASN A 163 27.17 16.66 -14.20
N ILE A 164 26.40 15.59 -14.30
CA ILE A 164 25.72 15.17 -15.53
C ILE A 164 24.40 15.93 -15.66
N PRO A 165 24.18 16.75 -16.69
CA PRO A 165 22.90 17.41 -16.92
C PRO A 165 21.79 16.40 -17.23
N PHE A 166 20.57 16.67 -16.77
CA PHE A 166 19.39 15.81 -17.05
C PHE A 166 19.10 15.65 -18.54
N SER A 167 19.51 16.62 -19.37
CA SER A 167 19.33 16.58 -20.83
C SER A 167 20.18 15.51 -21.54
N VAL A 168 21.15 14.92 -20.86
CA VAL A 168 22.04 13.90 -21.43
C VAL A 168 21.33 12.55 -21.61
N VAL A 169 20.29 12.30 -20.83
CA VAL A 169 19.45 11.09 -20.91
C VAL A 169 18.00 11.50 -21.13
N ASP A 170 17.45 11.18 -22.30
CA ASP A 170 16.04 11.52 -22.59
C ASP A 170 15.10 10.41 -22.11
N LEU A 171 14.41 10.68 -21.01
CA LEU A 171 13.42 9.81 -20.41
C LEU A 171 11.97 10.30 -20.63
N ARG A 172 11.75 11.32 -21.48
CA ARG A 172 10.42 11.92 -21.67
C ARG A 172 9.38 10.94 -22.21
N SER A 173 9.80 9.95 -22.97
CA SER A 173 8.93 8.89 -23.49
C SER A 173 8.30 8.00 -22.41
N LEU A 174 8.80 8.06 -21.15
CA LEU A 174 8.26 7.30 -20.03
C LEU A 174 7.05 7.99 -19.37
N LYS A 175 6.89 9.32 -19.55
CA LYS A 175 5.86 10.12 -18.90
C LYS A 175 4.42 9.60 -19.07
N PRO A 176 3.97 9.19 -20.26
CA PRO A 176 2.61 8.64 -20.42
C PRO A 176 2.37 7.37 -19.59
N TYR A 177 3.38 6.50 -19.51
CA TYR A 177 3.31 5.24 -18.76
C TYR A 177 3.36 5.48 -17.24
N GLU A 178 4.16 6.44 -16.77
CA GLU A 178 4.14 6.90 -15.37
C GLU A 178 2.73 7.39 -14.98
N GLN A 179 2.12 8.22 -15.83
CA GLN A 179 0.77 8.75 -15.59
C GLN A 179 -0.27 7.63 -15.57
N ALA A 180 -0.20 6.68 -16.51
CA ALA A 180 -1.11 5.54 -16.57
C ALA A 180 -1.01 4.67 -15.30
N TYR A 181 0.20 4.38 -14.83
CA TYR A 181 0.41 3.65 -13.58
C TYR A 181 -0.18 4.40 -12.37
N LEU A 182 0.14 5.69 -12.22
CA LEU A 182 -0.37 6.50 -11.11
C LEU A 182 -1.89 6.62 -11.10
N GLU A 183 -2.52 6.69 -12.28
CA GLU A 183 -3.98 6.72 -12.40
C GLU A 183 -4.62 5.38 -12.04
N ALA A 184 -4.04 4.27 -12.48
CA ALA A 184 -4.48 2.93 -12.06
C ALA A 184 -4.41 2.75 -10.54
N VAL A 185 -3.31 3.18 -9.90
CA VAL A 185 -3.14 3.17 -8.45
C VAL A 185 -4.19 4.04 -7.75
N ARG A 186 -4.43 5.27 -8.23
CA ARG A 186 -5.45 6.16 -7.65
C ARG A 186 -6.84 5.53 -7.70
N THR A 187 -7.20 4.98 -8.86
CA THR A 187 -8.48 4.30 -9.06
C THR A 187 -8.63 3.12 -8.11
N HIS A 188 -7.62 2.27 -8.00
CA HIS A 188 -7.64 1.13 -7.11
C HIS A 188 -7.79 1.55 -5.63
N LEU A 189 -7.01 2.53 -5.17
CA LEU A 189 -7.10 3.04 -3.81
C LEU A 189 -8.42 3.76 -3.51
N ALA A 190 -9.08 4.34 -4.52
CA ALA A 190 -10.38 4.98 -4.35
C ALA A 190 -11.48 3.97 -3.99
N LEU A 191 -11.38 2.72 -4.48
CA LEU A 191 -12.32 1.63 -4.13
C LEU A 191 -12.28 1.28 -2.64
N LEU A 192 -11.17 1.53 -1.96
CA LEU A 192 -10.97 1.29 -0.53
C LEU A 192 -11.37 2.47 0.33
N THR A 193 -11.66 3.63 -0.27
CA THR A 193 -12.04 4.82 0.48
C THR A 193 -13.48 4.67 0.96
N PRO A 194 -13.77 4.72 2.28
CA PRO A 194 -15.13 4.72 2.76
C PRO A 194 -15.85 5.96 2.22
N TRP A 195 -17.08 5.78 1.71
CA TRP A 195 -17.94 6.82 1.14
C TRP A 195 -17.81 8.15 1.89
N ARG A 196 -17.16 9.12 1.28
CA ARG A 196 -17.36 10.52 1.62
C ARG A 196 -18.67 10.93 0.95
N ARG A 197 -19.73 11.07 1.73
CA ARG A 197 -20.90 11.84 1.28
C ARG A 197 -20.39 13.26 1.01
N SER A 198 -20.34 13.62 -0.28
CA SER A 198 -20.24 15.01 -0.71
C SER A 198 -21.53 15.75 -0.35
#